data_88e0164bce005bd8c4cfe711929ecce5
#
_entry.id   88e0164bce005bd8c4cfe711929ecce5
#
_cell.length_a   1.000
_cell.length_b   1.000
_cell.length_c   1.000
_cell.angle_alpha   90.00
_cell.angle_beta   90.00
_cell.angle_gamma   90.00
#
_symmetry.space_group_name_H-M   'P 1'
#
loop_
_entity.id
_entity.type
_entity.pdbx_description
1 polymer ?
#
loop_
_entity_poly.entity_id
_entity_poly.type
_entity_poly.pdbx_seq_one_letter_code
_entity_poly.pdbx_strand_id
1 'polypeptide(L)'
;LKVNSDKMIQPLYEVATSNAELKDQALARYIVLTKASAMNNDRKYMNYRKALEAKPSVGVQNAALTAIAATQNYQGMMLAAEYMDNEATAQAAANTVMQIATKHPEYYSAEVKALLEKVSATLNDGDAVYKRKDIEKFISENKARESHSIITELSAEEKAEGFELLFDGQNMDAWTGNLEAYQPVDGYMYVTASYGTTGNLYTKKEYADFVLRFEFCFDRDGVNNGVGIRTPMGVDAAYHGMEIQVLHHDAPIYAGLREYQVHGSVYGIIPAKRIKWGPLGEW
;
A
#
# COMPACT_ATOMS: atom_id res chain seq x y z
N LEU A 1 -25.98 14.49 8.49
CA LEU A 1 -24.61 14.48 7.91
C LEU A 1 -23.76 15.72 8.29
N LYS A 2 -24.14 16.46 9.35
CA LYS A 2 -23.43 17.68 9.79
C LYS A 2 -22.44 17.46 10.94
N VAL A 3 -22.34 16.26 11.49
CA VAL A 3 -21.44 15.96 12.61
C VAL A 3 -19.99 15.81 12.13
N ASN A 4 -19.08 16.57 12.72
CA ASN A 4 -17.63 16.48 12.47
C ASN A 4 -16.99 15.57 13.52
N SER A 5 -17.01 14.27 13.29
CA SER A 5 -16.38 13.29 14.20
C SER A 5 -15.86 12.10 13.40
N ASP A 6 -14.68 11.64 13.72
CA ASP A 6 -14.07 10.43 13.13
C ASP A 6 -14.96 9.19 13.36
N LYS A 7 -15.75 9.20 14.45
CA LYS A 7 -16.74 8.15 14.74
C LYS A 7 -17.84 8.01 13.68
N MET A 8 -18.01 9.04 12.83
CA MET A 8 -18.99 9.01 11.74
C MET A 8 -18.46 8.41 10.45
N ILE A 9 -17.15 8.18 10.34
CA ILE A 9 -16.54 7.66 9.09
C ILE A 9 -17.16 6.32 8.73
N GLN A 10 -17.11 5.33 9.61
CA GLN A 10 -17.66 4.01 9.35
C GLN A 10 -19.19 4.02 9.13
N PRO A 11 -20.02 4.68 9.96
CA PRO A 11 -21.46 4.81 9.71
C PRO A 11 -21.82 5.45 8.36
N LEU A 12 -21.02 6.41 7.88
CA LEU A 12 -21.25 7.02 6.58
C LEU A 12 -21.01 6.02 5.43
N TYR A 13 -20.00 5.18 5.55
CA TYR A 13 -19.75 4.12 4.57
C TYR A 13 -20.88 3.09 4.56
N GLU A 14 -21.38 2.69 5.72
CA GLU A 14 -22.53 1.78 5.85
C GLU A 14 -23.80 2.38 5.20
N VAL A 15 -24.07 3.65 5.42
CA VAL A 15 -25.18 4.35 4.73
C VAL A 15 -24.96 4.34 3.23
N ALA A 16 -23.75 4.62 2.77
CA ALA A 16 -23.44 4.67 1.33
C ALA A 16 -23.62 3.31 0.63
N THR A 17 -23.35 2.22 1.33
CA THR A 17 -23.45 0.85 0.78
C THR A 17 -24.84 0.24 0.91
N SER A 18 -25.66 0.73 1.86
CA SER A 18 -27.02 0.24 2.13
C SER A 18 -28.12 1.10 1.53
N ASN A 19 -27.84 2.34 1.13
CA ASN A 19 -28.84 3.29 0.62
C ASN A 19 -28.36 3.98 -0.66
N ALA A 20 -28.92 3.59 -1.80
CA ALA A 20 -28.54 4.10 -3.11
C ALA A 20 -28.80 5.62 -3.28
N GLU A 21 -29.86 6.16 -2.68
CA GLU A 21 -30.21 7.59 -2.80
C GLU A 21 -29.23 8.48 -2.04
N LEU A 22 -28.71 7.98 -0.92
CA LEU A 22 -27.76 8.71 -0.07
C LEU A 22 -26.30 8.40 -0.40
N LYS A 23 -26.03 7.45 -1.30
CA LYS A 23 -24.69 6.93 -1.57
C LYS A 23 -23.66 8.05 -1.79
N ASP A 24 -23.87 8.89 -2.77
CA ASP A 24 -22.92 9.93 -3.15
C ASP A 24 -22.77 10.99 -2.06
N GLN A 25 -23.85 11.39 -1.41
CA GLN A 25 -23.80 12.35 -0.32
C GLN A 25 -23.04 11.80 0.88
N ALA A 26 -23.26 10.53 1.21
CA ALA A 26 -22.57 9.85 2.30
C ALA A 26 -21.07 9.67 1.99
N LEU A 27 -20.72 9.24 0.76
CA LEU A 27 -19.32 9.08 0.34
C LEU A 27 -18.57 10.41 0.24
N ALA A 28 -19.21 11.46 -0.26
CA ALA A 28 -18.60 12.79 -0.26
C ALA A 28 -18.25 13.23 1.17
N ARG A 29 -19.15 13.00 2.11
CA ARG A 29 -18.90 13.31 3.53
C ARG A 29 -17.87 12.40 4.17
N TYR A 30 -17.88 11.10 3.84
CA TYR A 30 -16.88 10.12 4.25
C TYR A 30 -15.46 10.55 3.86
N ILE A 31 -15.26 10.99 2.62
CA ILE A 31 -13.97 11.49 2.10
C ILE A 31 -13.52 12.72 2.90
N VAL A 32 -14.42 13.69 3.13
CA VAL A 32 -14.11 14.90 3.89
C VAL A 32 -13.69 14.60 5.32
N LEU A 33 -14.40 13.72 6.00
CA LEU A 33 -14.06 13.33 7.38
C LEU A 33 -12.78 12.50 7.44
N THR A 34 -12.58 11.59 6.49
CA THR A 34 -11.32 10.83 6.38
C THR A 34 -10.13 11.78 6.22
N LYS A 35 -10.24 12.80 5.34
CA LYS A 35 -9.19 13.80 5.15
C LYS A 35 -8.87 14.56 6.43
N ALA A 36 -9.90 14.97 7.19
CA ALA A 36 -9.76 15.75 8.43
C ALA A 36 -9.34 14.92 9.65
N SER A 37 -9.45 13.60 9.56
CA SER A 37 -9.15 12.70 10.68
C SER A 37 -7.67 12.66 11.05
N ALA A 38 -7.36 12.20 12.27
CA ALA A 38 -6.01 11.93 12.74
C ALA A 38 -5.44 10.58 12.23
N MET A 39 -6.15 9.87 11.34
CA MET A 39 -5.67 8.63 10.75
C MET A 39 -4.34 8.86 10.01
N ASN A 40 -3.47 7.85 10.01
CA ASN A 40 -2.30 7.86 9.15
C ASN A 40 -2.67 7.78 7.65
N ASN A 41 -1.69 8.01 6.79
CA ASN A 41 -1.94 8.08 5.34
C ASN A 41 -2.43 6.76 4.75
N ASP A 42 -2.00 5.61 5.27
CA ASP A 42 -2.45 4.31 4.77
C ASP A 42 -3.93 4.05 5.07
N ARG A 43 -4.35 4.35 6.29
CA ARG A 43 -5.77 4.24 6.67
C ARG A 43 -6.63 5.20 5.85
N LYS A 44 -6.13 6.43 5.60
CA LYS A 44 -6.82 7.37 4.72
C LYS A 44 -6.92 6.83 3.29
N TYR A 45 -5.82 6.31 2.75
CA TYR A 45 -5.81 5.67 1.44
C TYR A 45 -6.84 4.54 1.35
N MET A 46 -6.84 3.61 2.31
CA MET A 46 -7.79 2.49 2.33
C MET A 46 -9.24 2.96 2.36
N ASN A 47 -9.52 4.05 3.08
CA ASN A 47 -10.86 4.64 3.10
C ASN A 47 -11.23 5.26 1.74
N TYR A 48 -10.31 5.96 1.08
CA TYR A 48 -10.56 6.51 -0.26
C TYR A 48 -10.74 5.42 -1.31
N ARG A 49 -9.95 4.33 -1.21
CA ARG A 49 -10.13 3.15 -2.04
C ARG A 49 -11.53 2.55 -1.87
N LYS A 50 -11.98 2.30 -0.63
CA LYS A 50 -13.35 1.83 -0.34
C LYS A 50 -14.42 2.75 -0.93
N ALA A 51 -14.21 4.07 -0.87
CA ALA A 51 -15.13 5.01 -1.48
C ALA A 51 -15.22 4.84 -3.01
N LEU A 52 -14.10 4.60 -3.70
CA LEU A 52 -14.05 4.34 -5.14
C LEU A 52 -14.68 2.99 -5.50
N GLU A 53 -14.41 1.93 -4.73
CA GLU A 53 -14.99 0.59 -4.90
C GLU A 53 -16.52 0.57 -4.79
N ALA A 54 -17.10 1.49 -4.05
CA ALA A 54 -18.55 1.70 -3.98
C ALA A 54 -19.15 2.27 -5.28
N LYS A 55 -18.33 2.56 -6.29
CA LYS A 55 -18.73 3.09 -7.61
C LYS A 55 -19.64 4.32 -7.51
N PRO A 56 -19.16 5.42 -6.90
CA PRO A 56 -19.94 6.64 -6.80
C PRO A 56 -20.01 7.40 -8.14
N SER A 57 -20.74 8.53 -8.14
CA SER A 57 -20.71 9.46 -9.26
C SER A 57 -19.30 10.01 -9.52
N VAL A 58 -19.08 10.49 -10.75
CA VAL A 58 -17.81 11.06 -11.20
C VAL A 58 -17.30 12.17 -10.27
N GLY A 59 -18.20 13.03 -9.77
CA GLY A 59 -17.80 14.09 -8.84
C GLY A 59 -17.18 13.57 -7.56
N VAL A 60 -17.74 12.50 -7.00
CA VAL A 60 -17.21 11.85 -5.78
C VAL A 60 -15.94 11.06 -6.10
N GLN A 61 -15.85 10.40 -7.27
CA GLN A 61 -14.62 9.75 -7.72
C GLN A 61 -13.46 10.76 -7.80
N ASN A 62 -13.67 11.89 -8.45
CA ASN A 62 -12.67 12.95 -8.57
C ASN A 62 -12.25 13.52 -7.21
N ALA A 63 -13.20 13.65 -6.27
CA ALA A 63 -12.87 14.06 -4.90
C ALA A 63 -12.01 13.02 -4.16
N ALA A 64 -12.31 11.74 -4.31
CA ALA A 64 -11.51 10.66 -3.73
C ALA A 64 -10.09 10.61 -4.34
N LEU A 65 -9.98 10.66 -5.67
CA LEU A 65 -8.70 10.70 -6.37
C LEU A 65 -7.84 11.88 -5.90
N THR A 66 -8.41 13.09 -5.83
CA THR A 66 -7.70 14.27 -5.31
C THR A 66 -7.26 14.10 -3.86
N ALA A 67 -8.07 13.41 -3.03
CA ALA A 67 -7.73 13.15 -1.64
C ALA A 67 -6.59 12.12 -1.50
N ILE A 68 -6.52 11.13 -2.40
CA ILE A 68 -5.45 10.14 -2.48
C ILE A 68 -4.09 10.82 -2.69
N ALA A 69 -4.00 11.89 -3.47
CA ALA A 69 -2.74 12.60 -3.68
C ALA A 69 -2.06 13.02 -2.36
N ALA A 70 -2.85 13.36 -1.34
CA ALA A 70 -2.31 13.76 -0.03
C ALA A 70 -1.76 12.59 0.80
N THR A 71 -2.07 11.35 0.46
CA THR A 71 -1.56 10.16 1.18
C THR A 71 -0.11 9.85 0.82
N GLN A 72 0.36 10.29 -0.35
CA GLN A 72 1.74 10.19 -0.80
C GLN A 72 2.30 8.75 -0.79
N ASN A 73 1.46 7.73 -0.95
CA ASN A 73 1.89 6.34 -1.02
C ASN A 73 1.84 5.77 -2.44
N TYR A 74 2.68 4.78 -2.71
CA TYR A 74 2.80 4.13 -4.01
C TYR A 74 1.47 3.51 -4.47
N GLN A 75 0.76 2.82 -3.57
CA GLN A 75 -0.50 2.17 -3.88
C GLN A 75 -1.60 3.17 -4.30
N GLY A 76 -1.61 4.34 -3.67
CA GLY A 76 -2.53 5.41 -4.07
C GLY A 76 -2.23 5.98 -5.46
N MET A 77 -0.95 6.04 -5.83
CA MET A 77 -0.52 6.42 -7.18
C MET A 77 -1.00 5.41 -8.22
N MET A 78 -0.78 4.11 -7.96
CA MET A 78 -1.17 3.04 -8.87
C MET A 78 -2.70 2.94 -9.01
N LEU A 79 -3.44 3.02 -7.91
CA LEU A 79 -4.91 3.09 -7.96
C LEU A 79 -5.41 4.27 -8.78
N ALA A 80 -4.81 5.45 -8.62
CA ALA A 80 -5.20 6.61 -9.43
C ALA A 80 -4.94 6.38 -10.92
N ALA A 81 -3.88 5.67 -11.27
CA ALA A 81 -3.55 5.34 -12.67
C ALA A 81 -4.67 4.58 -13.40
N GLU A 82 -5.40 3.70 -12.71
CA GLU A 82 -6.53 2.95 -13.29
C GLU A 82 -7.67 3.86 -13.76
N TYR A 83 -7.81 5.04 -13.18
CA TYR A 83 -8.85 6.01 -13.53
C TYR A 83 -8.47 6.97 -14.66
N MET A 84 -7.26 6.84 -15.23
CA MET A 84 -6.80 7.70 -16.32
C MET A 84 -7.43 7.37 -17.68
N ASP A 85 -7.96 6.16 -17.86
CA ASP A 85 -8.58 5.73 -19.11
C ASP A 85 -10.04 6.19 -19.24
N ASN A 86 -10.63 6.74 -18.20
CA ASN A 86 -11.96 7.33 -18.24
C ASN A 86 -11.86 8.85 -18.34
N GLU A 87 -12.32 9.44 -19.44
CA GLU A 87 -12.26 10.87 -19.72
C GLU A 87 -12.77 11.74 -18.55
N ALA A 88 -13.83 11.29 -17.87
CA ALA A 88 -14.44 12.04 -16.77
C ALA A 88 -13.60 12.10 -15.49
N THR A 89 -12.66 11.18 -15.30
CA THR A 89 -11.76 11.09 -14.14
C THR A 89 -10.30 11.31 -14.49
N ALA A 90 -9.95 11.24 -15.78
CA ALA A 90 -8.57 11.24 -16.26
C ALA A 90 -7.75 12.42 -15.74
N GLN A 91 -8.31 13.63 -15.74
CA GLN A 91 -7.59 14.81 -15.29
C GLN A 91 -7.26 14.76 -13.77
N ALA A 92 -8.22 14.35 -12.94
CA ALA A 92 -8.01 14.22 -11.49
C ALA A 92 -7.01 13.09 -11.19
N ALA A 93 -7.13 11.97 -11.90
CA ALA A 93 -6.23 10.83 -11.80
C ALA A 93 -4.80 11.21 -12.21
N ALA A 94 -4.61 11.85 -13.35
CA ALA A 94 -3.32 12.30 -13.84
C ALA A 94 -2.63 13.29 -12.86
N ASN A 95 -3.37 14.25 -12.32
CA ASN A 95 -2.86 15.15 -11.31
C ASN A 95 -2.41 14.40 -10.04
N THR A 96 -3.17 13.39 -9.62
CA THR A 96 -2.84 12.58 -8.44
C THR A 96 -1.57 11.77 -8.66
N VAL A 97 -1.46 11.07 -9.79
CA VAL A 97 -0.25 10.32 -10.16
C VAL A 97 0.97 11.23 -10.18
N MET A 98 0.90 12.36 -10.90
CA MET A 98 1.99 13.32 -10.96
C MET A 98 2.43 13.79 -9.58
N GLN A 99 1.47 14.21 -8.73
CA GLN A 99 1.77 14.76 -7.40
C GLN A 99 2.45 13.75 -6.46
N ILE A 100 2.19 12.46 -6.62
CA ILE A 100 2.86 11.42 -5.84
C ILE A 100 4.21 11.09 -6.50
N ALA A 101 4.22 10.73 -7.78
CA ALA A 101 5.42 10.28 -8.46
C ALA A 101 6.57 11.28 -8.40
N THR A 102 6.30 12.58 -8.63
CA THR A 102 7.37 13.61 -8.68
C THR A 102 7.93 13.99 -7.31
N LYS A 103 7.26 13.61 -6.23
CA LYS A 103 7.76 13.81 -4.85
C LYS A 103 8.52 12.59 -4.30
N HIS A 104 8.42 11.47 -4.97
CA HIS A 104 8.95 10.19 -4.55
C HIS A 104 9.85 9.57 -5.63
N PRO A 105 11.06 10.13 -5.85
CA PRO A 105 11.99 9.57 -6.83
C PRO A 105 12.33 8.10 -6.55
N GLU A 106 12.16 7.63 -5.31
CA GLU A 106 12.28 6.23 -4.92
C GLU A 106 11.24 5.31 -5.56
N TYR A 107 10.10 5.84 -6.04
CA TYR A 107 9.09 5.07 -6.79
C TYR A 107 9.38 5.00 -8.29
N TYR A 108 10.39 5.73 -8.78
CA TYR A 108 10.62 5.90 -10.20
C TYR A 108 11.18 4.63 -10.86
N SER A 109 10.30 3.85 -11.43
CA SER A 109 10.57 2.64 -12.21
C SER A 109 10.28 2.85 -13.71
N ALA A 110 10.58 1.85 -14.52
CA ALA A 110 10.19 1.85 -15.93
C ALA A 110 8.67 1.99 -16.12
N GLU A 111 7.89 1.35 -15.23
CA GLU A 111 6.43 1.46 -15.20
C GLU A 111 5.97 2.87 -14.85
N VAL A 112 6.53 3.46 -13.78
CA VAL A 112 6.19 4.83 -13.36
C VAL A 112 6.62 5.85 -14.42
N LYS A 113 7.73 5.61 -15.15
CA LYS A 113 8.11 6.42 -16.30
C LYS A 113 7.03 6.42 -17.38
N ALA A 114 6.61 5.23 -17.82
CA ALA A 114 5.54 5.09 -18.82
C ALA A 114 4.24 5.74 -18.34
N LEU A 115 3.93 5.62 -17.05
CA LEU A 115 2.78 6.26 -16.44
C LEU A 115 2.88 7.79 -16.46
N LEU A 116 4.03 8.37 -16.15
CA LEU A 116 4.27 9.82 -16.24
C LEU A 116 4.18 10.36 -17.67
N GLU A 117 4.62 9.58 -18.66
CA GLU A 117 4.44 9.90 -20.08
C GLU A 117 2.93 9.94 -20.46
N LYS A 118 2.15 8.96 -19.98
CA LYS A 118 0.68 8.95 -20.12
C LYS A 118 0.04 10.13 -19.40
N VAL A 119 0.48 10.47 -18.19
CA VAL A 119 0.05 11.66 -17.45
C VAL A 119 0.29 12.92 -18.25
N SER A 120 1.48 13.08 -18.81
CA SER A 120 1.84 14.25 -19.64
C SER A 120 0.90 14.42 -20.84
N ALA A 121 0.50 13.32 -21.48
CA ALA A 121 -0.46 13.33 -22.58
C ALA A 121 -1.91 13.66 -22.13
N THR A 122 -2.27 13.26 -20.90
CA THR A 122 -3.64 13.42 -20.36
C THR A 122 -3.92 14.81 -19.83
N LEU A 123 -2.92 15.49 -19.23
CA LEU A 123 -3.09 16.80 -18.63
C LEU A 123 -3.57 17.86 -19.63
N ASN A 124 -4.67 18.53 -19.32
CA ASN A 124 -5.29 19.55 -20.19
C ASN A 124 -5.83 20.78 -19.45
N ASP A 125 -5.53 20.92 -18.15
CA ASP A 125 -5.89 22.09 -17.37
C ASP A 125 -5.01 23.31 -17.67
N GLY A 126 -5.34 24.47 -17.09
CA GLY A 126 -4.63 25.71 -17.31
C GLY A 126 -3.13 25.67 -17.00
N ASP A 127 -2.73 24.78 -16.10
CA ASP A 127 -1.33 24.60 -15.66
C ASP A 127 -0.62 23.44 -16.38
N ALA A 128 -1.28 22.79 -17.33
CA ALA A 128 -0.76 21.57 -18.00
C ALA A 128 0.64 21.76 -18.62
N VAL A 129 0.92 22.96 -19.16
CA VAL A 129 2.23 23.26 -19.75
C VAL A 129 3.35 23.23 -18.69
N TYR A 130 3.10 23.77 -17.52
CA TYR A 130 4.08 23.76 -16.42
C TYR A 130 4.25 22.37 -15.84
N LYS A 131 3.15 21.66 -15.63
CA LYS A 131 3.16 20.27 -15.14
C LYS A 131 3.94 19.34 -16.07
N ARG A 132 3.78 19.45 -17.39
CA ARG A 132 4.58 18.68 -18.37
C ARG A 132 6.07 18.96 -18.24
N LYS A 133 6.46 20.23 -18.07
CA LYS A 133 7.88 20.58 -17.86
C LYS A 133 8.43 19.99 -16.56
N ASP A 134 7.63 19.97 -15.49
CA ASP A 134 8.03 19.34 -14.22
C ASP A 134 8.21 17.84 -14.38
N ILE A 135 7.32 17.17 -15.14
CA ILE A 135 7.44 15.74 -15.47
C ILE A 135 8.69 15.47 -16.32
N GLU A 136 8.91 16.25 -17.39
CA GLU A 136 10.09 16.14 -18.26
C GLU A 136 11.39 16.30 -17.46
N LYS A 137 11.44 17.31 -16.60
CA LYS A 137 12.56 17.54 -15.69
C LYS A 137 12.78 16.34 -14.78
N PHE A 138 11.73 15.87 -14.11
CA PHE A 138 11.80 14.71 -13.20
C PHE A 138 12.34 13.46 -13.94
N ILE A 139 11.83 13.15 -15.13
CA ILE A 139 12.27 12.03 -15.95
C ILE A 139 13.76 12.19 -16.35
N SER A 140 14.21 13.39 -16.67
CA SER A 140 15.60 13.65 -17.09
C SER A 140 16.61 13.57 -15.94
N GLU A 141 16.17 13.89 -14.72
CA GLU A 141 17.04 13.92 -13.53
C GLU A 141 17.10 12.56 -12.79
N ASN A 142 16.20 11.62 -13.11
CA ASN A 142 16.11 10.34 -12.42
C ASN A 142 16.33 9.16 -13.37
N LYS A 143 16.99 8.10 -12.87
CA LYS A 143 17.14 6.84 -13.58
C LYS A 143 16.00 5.90 -13.19
N ALA A 144 15.18 5.51 -14.16
CA ALA A 144 14.12 4.53 -13.94
C ALA A 144 14.71 3.15 -13.60
N ARG A 145 14.13 2.49 -12.60
CA ARG A 145 14.41 1.09 -12.24
C ARG A 145 13.60 0.14 -13.13
N GLU A 146 14.01 -1.11 -13.19
CA GLU A 146 13.21 -2.15 -13.84
C GLU A 146 11.91 -2.38 -13.06
N SER A 147 10.82 -2.67 -13.77
CA SER A 147 9.54 -3.00 -13.16
C SER A 147 9.60 -4.39 -12.55
N HIS A 148 8.91 -4.57 -11.42
CA HIS A 148 8.74 -5.86 -10.78
C HIS A 148 7.49 -6.57 -11.31
N SER A 149 7.60 -7.88 -11.57
CA SER A 149 6.46 -8.71 -11.97
C SER A 149 5.75 -9.27 -10.75
N ILE A 150 4.43 -9.10 -10.68
CA ILE A 150 3.60 -9.69 -9.62
C ILE A 150 3.55 -11.20 -9.79
N ILE A 151 3.82 -11.96 -8.72
CA ILE A 151 3.75 -13.41 -8.70
C ILE A 151 2.35 -13.84 -8.28
N THR A 152 1.56 -14.31 -9.25
CA THR A 152 0.17 -14.75 -9.04
C THR A 152 0.00 -16.26 -9.17
N GLU A 153 1.05 -16.99 -9.59
CA GLU A 153 1.05 -18.44 -9.73
C GLU A 153 2.44 -19.02 -9.51
N LEU A 154 2.48 -20.28 -9.11
CA LEU A 154 3.73 -21.02 -8.96
C LEU A 154 4.33 -21.38 -10.33
N SER A 155 5.65 -21.34 -10.42
CA SER A 155 6.39 -21.88 -11.56
C SER A 155 6.22 -23.41 -11.68
N ALA A 156 6.61 -23.97 -12.82
CA ALA A 156 6.56 -25.41 -13.02
C ALA A 156 7.49 -26.17 -12.04
N GLU A 157 8.65 -25.57 -11.74
CA GLU A 157 9.65 -26.10 -10.80
C GLU A 157 9.08 -26.09 -9.37
N GLU A 158 8.48 -24.99 -8.94
CA GLU A 158 7.88 -24.88 -7.61
C GLU A 158 6.71 -25.86 -7.42
N LYS A 159 5.88 -26.04 -8.46
CA LYS A 159 4.83 -27.07 -8.44
C LYS A 159 5.41 -28.46 -8.29
N ALA A 160 6.52 -28.76 -8.99
CA ALA A 160 7.19 -30.06 -8.91
C ALA A 160 7.89 -30.28 -7.55
N GLU A 161 8.39 -29.23 -6.92
CA GLU A 161 8.97 -29.24 -5.56
C GLU A 161 7.90 -29.33 -4.45
N GLY A 162 6.63 -29.20 -4.80
CA GLY A 162 5.52 -29.30 -3.84
C GLY A 162 5.20 -28.01 -3.08
N PHE A 163 5.60 -26.85 -3.61
CA PHE A 163 5.19 -25.56 -3.03
C PHE A 163 3.68 -25.37 -3.13
N GLU A 164 3.14 -24.69 -2.14
CA GLU A 164 1.76 -24.21 -2.10
C GLU A 164 1.75 -22.69 -2.19
N LEU A 165 0.88 -22.12 -3.02
CA LEU A 165 0.72 -20.67 -3.13
C LEU A 165 -0.11 -20.16 -1.94
N LEU A 166 0.48 -19.34 -1.09
CA LEU A 166 -0.20 -18.76 0.07
C LEU A 166 -0.96 -17.47 -0.25
N PHE A 167 -0.60 -16.79 -1.35
CA PHE A 167 -1.24 -15.55 -1.79
C PHE A 167 -1.16 -15.45 -3.31
N ASP A 168 -2.30 -15.26 -3.95
CA ASP A 168 -2.45 -15.20 -5.42
C ASP A 168 -2.62 -13.76 -5.96
N GLY A 169 -2.35 -12.77 -5.12
CA GLY A 169 -2.55 -11.36 -5.47
C GLY A 169 -3.97 -10.85 -5.26
N GLN A 170 -4.95 -11.70 -4.94
CA GLN A 170 -6.36 -11.33 -4.89
C GLN A 170 -7.07 -11.70 -3.59
N ASN A 171 -6.85 -12.92 -3.10
CA ASN A 171 -7.61 -13.42 -1.96
C ASN A 171 -6.74 -13.75 -0.74
N MET A 172 -7.37 -13.78 0.41
CA MET A 172 -6.75 -14.08 1.70
C MET A 172 -7.20 -15.46 2.25
N ASP A 173 -7.60 -16.38 1.38
CA ASP A 173 -8.20 -17.66 1.78
C ASP A 173 -7.27 -18.55 2.60
N ALA A 174 -5.95 -18.47 2.37
CA ALA A 174 -4.95 -19.20 3.14
C ALA A 174 -4.65 -18.56 4.52
N TRP A 175 -5.22 -17.38 4.82
CA TRP A 175 -4.84 -16.55 5.96
C TRP A 175 -5.97 -16.34 6.96
N THR A 176 -5.61 -16.06 8.21
CA THR A 176 -6.50 -15.72 9.31
C THR A 176 -5.81 -14.74 10.28
N GLY A 177 -6.54 -14.24 11.26
CA GLY A 177 -6.03 -13.24 12.21
C GLY A 177 -6.36 -11.81 11.79
N ASN A 178 -5.40 -10.91 11.81
CA ASN A 178 -5.63 -9.49 11.54
C ASN A 178 -5.75 -9.17 10.05
N LEU A 179 -6.79 -9.67 9.39
CA LEU A 179 -7.05 -9.40 7.97
C LEU A 179 -7.33 -7.92 7.67
N GLU A 180 -7.68 -7.11 8.67
CA GLU A 180 -7.90 -5.67 8.47
C GLU A 180 -6.60 -4.93 8.15
N ALA A 181 -5.49 -5.33 8.76
CA ALA A 181 -4.19 -4.70 8.54
C ALA A 181 -3.46 -5.25 7.29
N TYR A 182 -3.86 -6.41 6.77
CA TYR A 182 -3.27 -7.05 5.62
C TYR A 182 -4.30 -7.18 4.51
N GLN A 183 -4.19 -6.37 3.48
CA GLN A 183 -5.19 -6.26 2.43
C GLN A 183 -4.61 -6.65 1.06
N PRO A 184 -5.32 -7.44 0.23
CA PRO A 184 -4.95 -7.61 -1.16
C PRO A 184 -5.19 -6.28 -1.90
N VAL A 185 -4.12 -5.69 -2.43
CA VAL A 185 -4.15 -4.42 -3.15
C VAL A 185 -3.20 -4.51 -4.33
N ASP A 186 -3.72 -4.32 -5.54
CA ASP A 186 -2.96 -4.27 -6.80
C ASP A 186 -2.02 -5.48 -6.99
N GLY A 187 -2.49 -6.68 -6.62
CA GLY A 187 -1.72 -7.92 -6.71
C GLY A 187 -0.74 -8.16 -5.56
N TYR A 188 -0.66 -7.27 -4.57
CA TYR A 188 0.21 -7.37 -3.41
C TYR A 188 -0.58 -7.56 -2.12
N MET A 189 0.04 -8.15 -1.12
CA MET A 189 -0.44 -8.09 0.25
C MET A 189 0.06 -6.80 0.89
N TYR A 190 -0.75 -5.75 0.82
CA TYR A 190 -0.42 -4.44 1.38
C TYR A 190 -0.66 -4.40 2.88
N VAL A 191 0.35 -3.96 3.63
CA VAL A 191 0.28 -3.89 5.09
C VAL A 191 0.01 -2.46 5.52
N THR A 192 -1.20 -2.21 6.03
CA THR A 192 -1.55 -0.91 6.60
C THR A 192 -1.06 -0.78 8.03
N ALA A 193 -0.41 0.33 8.37
CA ALA A 193 -0.14 0.63 9.76
C ALA A 193 -1.46 0.86 10.49
N SER A 194 -1.91 -0.10 11.29
CA SER A 194 -3.17 -0.02 12.00
C SER A 194 -2.96 0.56 13.39
N TYR A 195 -3.31 1.82 13.57
CA TYR A 195 -3.43 2.38 14.92
C TYR A 195 -4.57 1.67 15.65
N GLY A 196 -4.24 0.93 16.70
CA GLY A 196 -5.20 0.31 17.61
C GLY A 196 -5.73 -1.07 17.21
N THR A 197 -5.34 -1.64 16.08
CA THR A 197 -5.54 -3.07 15.84
C THR A 197 -4.24 -3.80 16.17
N THR A 198 -4.23 -4.58 17.22
CA THR A 198 -3.14 -5.46 17.59
C THR A 198 -3.41 -6.85 17.03
N GLY A 199 -2.38 -7.53 16.61
CA GLY A 199 -2.46 -8.92 16.19
C GLY A 199 -1.79 -9.18 14.85
N ASN A 200 -1.35 -10.42 14.70
CA ASN A 200 -0.64 -10.90 13.55
C ASN A 200 -1.59 -11.47 12.50
N LEU A 201 -1.11 -11.57 11.28
CA LEU A 201 -1.66 -12.43 10.26
C LEU A 201 -1.05 -13.83 10.43
N TYR A 202 -1.87 -14.88 10.30
CA TYR A 202 -1.43 -16.27 10.40
C TYR A 202 -1.84 -17.05 9.17
N THR A 203 -1.05 -18.05 8.79
CA THR A 203 -1.52 -19.10 7.90
C THR A 203 -2.59 -19.94 8.60
N LYS A 204 -3.68 -20.29 7.90
CA LYS A 204 -4.71 -21.21 8.45
C LYS A 204 -4.17 -22.61 8.66
N LYS A 205 -3.26 -23.05 7.78
CA LYS A 205 -2.57 -24.34 7.88
C LYS A 205 -1.33 -24.17 8.74
N GLU A 206 -1.05 -25.16 9.59
CA GLU A 206 0.20 -25.25 10.33
C GLU A 206 1.26 -25.98 9.52
N TYR A 207 2.51 -25.57 9.63
CA TYR A 207 3.66 -26.14 8.94
C TYR A 207 4.72 -26.52 9.96
N ALA A 208 5.24 -27.75 9.89
CA ALA A 208 6.30 -28.24 10.78
C ALA A 208 7.69 -27.95 10.21
N ASP A 209 8.03 -28.61 9.11
CA ASP A 209 9.27 -28.39 8.36
C ASP A 209 8.88 -27.79 7.02
N PHE A 210 9.41 -26.62 6.71
CA PHE A 210 8.98 -25.86 5.54
C PHE A 210 10.10 -25.00 4.95
N VAL A 211 9.92 -24.63 3.72
CA VAL A 211 10.62 -23.52 3.04
C VAL A 211 9.57 -22.48 2.71
N LEU A 212 9.75 -21.25 3.21
CA LEU A 212 8.92 -20.10 2.85
C LEU A 212 9.71 -19.21 1.86
N ARG A 213 9.10 -18.92 0.74
CA ARG A 213 9.60 -17.95 -0.26
C ARG A 213 8.63 -16.79 -0.34
N PHE A 214 9.11 -15.58 -0.26
CA PHE A 214 8.31 -14.37 -0.45
C PHE A 214 9.23 -13.22 -0.87
N GLU A 215 8.64 -12.26 -1.52
CA GLU A 215 9.26 -10.98 -1.86
C GLU A 215 8.56 -9.89 -1.06
N PHE A 216 9.27 -8.82 -0.75
CA PHE A 216 8.71 -7.69 -0.05
C PHE A 216 9.31 -6.38 -0.56
N CYS A 217 8.56 -5.31 -0.39
CA CYS A 217 8.96 -3.97 -0.75
C CYS A 217 8.65 -3.01 0.39
N PHE A 218 9.60 -2.14 0.70
CA PHE A 218 9.34 -1.01 1.60
C PHE A 218 8.95 0.21 0.77
N ASP A 219 7.69 0.63 0.87
CA ASP A 219 7.16 1.78 0.15
C ASP A 219 7.43 3.13 0.84
N ARG A 220 8.01 3.11 2.06
CA ARG A 220 8.33 4.31 2.85
C ARG A 220 9.33 4.01 3.95
N ASP A 221 9.88 5.08 4.52
CA ASP A 221 10.74 5.02 5.70
C ASP A 221 10.04 4.46 6.93
N GLY A 222 10.81 3.77 7.76
CA GLY A 222 10.38 3.33 9.08
C GLY A 222 9.39 2.17 9.08
N VAL A 223 9.23 1.45 7.96
CA VAL A 223 8.42 0.23 7.90
C VAL A 223 9.03 -0.85 8.79
N ASN A 224 8.19 -1.48 9.59
CA ASN A 224 8.54 -2.56 10.49
C ASN A 224 7.50 -3.67 10.43
N ASN A 225 7.94 -4.87 10.20
CA ASN A 225 7.16 -6.11 10.24
C ASN A 225 8.10 -7.27 10.59
N GLY A 226 7.58 -8.50 10.58
CA GLY A 226 8.38 -9.70 10.80
C GLY A 226 7.64 -10.95 10.34
N VAL A 227 8.40 -12.02 10.17
CA VAL A 227 7.85 -13.36 9.93
C VAL A 227 7.96 -14.16 11.21
N GLY A 228 6.82 -14.38 11.88
CA GLY A 228 6.72 -15.21 13.06
C GLY A 228 6.71 -16.69 12.72
N ILE A 229 7.58 -17.48 13.32
CA ILE A 229 7.62 -18.93 13.20
C ILE A 229 7.58 -19.59 14.58
N ARG A 230 7.04 -20.80 14.66
CA ARG A 230 6.88 -21.55 15.93
C ARG A 230 6.09 -20.76 16.98
N THR A 231 5.13 -19.96 16.55
CA THR A 231 4.36 -19.03 17.39
C THR A 231 2.93 -19.53 17.54
N PRO A 232 2.40 -19.67 18.76
CA PRO A 232 0.98 -19.91 18.97
C PRO A 232 0.12 -18.74 18.44
N MET A 233 -1.09 -19.02 17.98
CA MET A 233 -2.00 -17.96 17.55
C MET A 233 -2.38 -17.02 18.71
N GLY A 234 -2.52 -15.74 18.40
CA GLY A 234 -2.98 -14.73 19.36
C GLY A 234 -1.92 -14.17 20.28
N VAL A 235 -0.64 -14.54 20.11
CA VAL A 235 0.48 -14.02 20.89
C VAL A 235 1.52 -13.35 19.98
N ASP A 236 2.39 -12.53 20.58
CA ASP A 236 3.47 -11.85 19.89
C ASP A 236 4.60 -12.85 19.57
N ALA A 237 4.96 -12.97 18.29
CA ALA A 237 5.98 -13.87 17.79
C ALA A 237 7.37 -13.57 18.39
N ALA A 238 7.70 -12.31 18.61
CA ALA A 238 8.99 -11.89 19.15
C ALA A 238 9.26 -12.43 20.56
N TYR A 239 8.19 -12.70 21.32
CA TYR A 239 8.30 -13.13 22.74
C TYR A 239 7.83 -14.57 23.00
N HIS A 240 7.03 -15.14 22.12
CA HIS A 240 6.40 -16.45 22.33
C HIS A 240 6.68 -17.45 21.19
N GLY A 241 7.57 -17.10 20.29
CA GLY A 241 8.03 -17.89 19.17
C GLY A 241 9.41 -17.42 18.72
N MET A 242 9.59 -17.32 17.42
CA MET A 242 10.76 -16.68 16.80
C MET A 242 10.27 -15.73 15.72
N GLU A 243 10.76 -14.51 15.74
CA GLU A 243 10.49 -13.52 14.70
C GLU A 243 11.73 -13.31 13.84
N ILE A 244 11.57 -13.51 12.53
CA ILE A 244 12.57 -13.08 11.54
C ILE A 244 12.22 -11.65 11.15
N GLN A 245 13.10 -10.71 11.46
CA GLN A 245 12.84 -9.28 11.32
C GLN A 245 12.79 -8.85 9.86
N VAL A 246 11.71 -8.17 9.46
CA VAL A 246 11.54 -7.49 8.16
C VAL A 246 11.40 -5.99 8.43
N LEU A 247 12.50 -5.25 8.33
CA LEU A 247 12.61 -3.90 8.86
C LEU A 247 13.45 -3.02 7.96
N HIS A 248 12.96 -1.82 7.64
CA HIS A 248 13.78 -0.77 7.01
C HIS A 248 14.69 -0.11 8.06
N HIS A 249 15.76 -0.81 8.44
CA HIS A 249 16.62 -0.45 9.58
C HIS A 249 17.52 0.77 9.34
N ASP A 250 17.58 1.30 8.10
CA ASP A 250 18.34 2.54 7.80
C ASP A 250 17.49 3.80 8.01
N ALA A 251 16.20 3.66 8.31
CA ALA A 251 15.35 4.80 8.66
C ALA A 251 15.86 5.52 9.92
N PRO A 252 15.83 6.85 9.96
CA PRO A 252 16.34 7.63 11.11
C PRO A 252 15.72 7.24 12.46
N ILE A 253 14.46 6.82 12.47
CA ILE A 253 13.76 6.35 13.66
C ILE A 253 14.43 5.11 14.30
N TYR A 254 15.22 4.34 13.52
CA TYR A 254 15.89 3.11 13.92
C TYR A 254 17.41 3.26 14.13
N ALA A 255 17.92 4.48 14.22
CA ALA A 255 19.34 4.74 14.43
C ALA A 255 19.94 4.08 15.70
N GLY A 256 19.11 3.81 16.73
CA GLY A 256 19.50 3.21 17.99
C GLY A 256 19.30 1.69 18.11
N LEU A 257 18.96 1.00 17.03
CA LEU A 257 18.74 -0.45 17.07
C LEU A 257 20.02 -1.21 17.42
N ARG A 258 19.85 -2.24 18.25
CA ARG A 258 20.90 -3.23 18.53
C ARG A 258 21.04 -4.20 17.35
N GLU A 259 22.19 -4.87 17.23
CA GLU A 259 22.49 -5.78 16.12
C GLU A 259 21.43 -6.88 15.91
N TYR A 260 20.86 -7.41 16.98
CA TYR A 260 19.82 -8.44 16.94
C TYR A 260 18.40 -7.91 16.64
N GLN A 261 18.26 -6.61 16.35
CA GLN A 261 17.00 -5.97 15.99
C GLN A 261 16.96 -5.52 14.54
N VAL A 262 18.08 -5.64 13.80
CA VAL A 262 18.12 -5.25 12.39
C VAL A 262 17.44 -6.30 11.50
N HIS A 263 17.13 -5.92 10.28
CA HIS A 263 16.54 -6.82 9.30
C HIS A 263 17.30 -8.14 9.15
N GLY A 264 16.56 -9.23 9.00
CA GLY A 264 17.09 -10.60 8.88
C GLY A 264 17.54 -11.23 10.19
N SER A 265 17.54 -10.49 11.30
CA SER A 265 17.84 -11.06 12.63
C SER A 265 16.71 -11.98 13.09
N VAL A 266 17.05 -13.01 13.86
CA VAL A 266 16.09 -13.62 14.78
C VAL A 266 15.97 -12.68 15.96
N TYR A 267 14.89 -11.93 16.02
CA TYR A 267 14.72 -10.80 16.93
C TYR A 267 15.06 -11.15 18.39
N GLY A 268 15.94 -10.38 19.00
CA GLY A 268 16.36 -10.58 20.37
C GLY A 268 17.31 -11.76 20.63
N ILE A 269 17.61 -12.59 19.61
CA ILE A 269 18.34 -13.86 19.77
C ILE A 269 19.62 -13.90 18.94
N ILE A 270 19.50 -13.81 17.59
CA ILE A 270 20.62 -13.95 16.66
C ILE A 270 20.70 -12.72 15.76
N PRO A 271 21.80 -11.98 15.79
CA PRO A 271 21.98 -10.84 14.91
C PRO A 271 22.21 -11.26 13.46
N ALA A 272 21.62 -10.52 12.53
CA ALA A 272 21.97 -10.58 11.12
C ALA A 272 23.11 -9.61 10.79
N LYS A 273 23.82 -9.88 9.70
CA LYS A 273 24.75 -8.92 9.15
C LYS A 273 23.98 -7.72 8.61
N ARG A 274 24.24 -6.52 9.14
CA ARG A 274 23.64 -5.30 8.64
C ARG A 274 24.06 -5.05 7.20
N ILE A 275 23.09 -4.88 6.31
CA ILE A 275 23.27 -4.51 4.91
C ILE A 275 22.72 -3.10 4.71
N LYS A 276 23.19 -2.41 3.68
CA LYS A 276 22.57 -1.17 3.23
C LYS A 276 21.40 -1.52 2.32
N TRP A 277 20.27 -0.89 2.55
CA TRP A 277 19.08 -1.04 1.70
C TRP A 277 19.27 -0.37 0.34
N GLY A 278 18.59 -0.90 -0.66
CA GLY A 278 18.26 -0.21 -1.89
C GLY A 278 17.27 0.95 -1.66
N PRO A 279 16.93 1.69 -2.71
CA PRO A 279 15.88 2.69 -2.64
C PRO A 279 14.55 2.09 -2.20
N LEU A 280 13.72 2.91 -1.55
CA LEU A 280 12.33 2.54 -1.25
C LEU A 280 11.58 2.24 -2.56
N GLY A 281 10.56 1.39 -2.49
CA GLY A 281 9.80 0.93 -3.65
C GLY A 281 10.51 -0.14 -4.50
N GLU A 282 11.68 -0.66 -4.10
CA GLU A 282 12.31 -1.85 -4.70
C GLU A 282 11.84 -3.14 -4.02
N TRP A 283 11.66 -4.19 -4.85
CA TRP A 283 11.33 -5.55 -4.41
C TRP A 283 12.58 -6.39 -4.18
#